data_2eb32b0abf49ade5299c911f8dff0f83
#
_entry.id   2eb32b0abf49ade5299c911f8dff0f83
#
_cell.length_a   1.000
_cell.length_b   1.000
_cell.length_c   1.000
_cell.angle_alpha   90.00
_cell.angle_beta   90.00
_cell.angle_gamma   90.00
#
_symmetry.space_group_name_H-M   'P 1'
#
loop_
_entity.id
_entity.type
_entity.pdbx_description
1 polymer ?
#
loop_
_entity_poly.entity_id
_entity_poly.type
_entity_poly.pdbx_seq_one_letter_code
_entity_poly.pdbx_strand_id
1 'polypeptide(L)'
;MRAVLLCLLGLWPALSFATLSADMVVVKKSTYSLTLMKDGKEVKRYWIALGPAPKGHKQREGDQRTPEGRYTLDYKKTNSGFYKAIHINYPNLQDIQRANELGVNPGGMIMIHGQRNNVGNVRVQPSNWTNGCIAMLNHDLDELWDAIEPGTPIVIEP
;
A
#
# COMPACT_ATOMS: atom_id res chain seq x y z
N MET A 1 62.67 27.34 17.71
CA MET A 1 61.57 26.57 18.26
C MET A 1 60.41 26.61 17.23
N ARG A 2 60.16 25.51 16.53
CA ARG A 2 59.06 25.38 15.54
C ARG A 2 57.92 24.62 16.21
N ALA A 3 56.78 25.24 16.41
CA ALA A 3 55.59 24.61 16.91
C ALA A 3 54.90 23.84 15.77
N VAL A 4 54.74 22.53 15.95
CA VAL A 4 53.96 21.67 15.05
C VAL A 4 52.52 21.68 15.56
N LEU A 5 51.61 22.24 14.77
CA LEU A 5 50.19 22.25 15.03
C LEU A 5 49.60 20.93 14.51
N LEU A 6 49.27 20.00 15.41
CA LEU A 6 48.54 18.78 15.07
C LEU A 6 47.07 19.13 14.89
N CYS A 7 46.57 19.12 13.64
CA CYS A 7 45.14 19.16 13.34
C CYS A 7 44.53 17.76 13.58
N LEU A 8 43.79 17.58 14.69
CA LEU A 8 42.96 16.42 14.93
C LEU A 8 41.71 16.53 14.05
N LEU A 9 41.71 15.82 12.92
CA LEU A 9 40.51 15.60 12.11
C LEU A 9 39.58 14.63 12.84
N GLY A 10 38.55 15.15 13.51
CA GLY A 10 37.53 14.36 14.14
C GLY A 10 36.69 13.65 13.06
N LEU A 11 36.78 12.33 12.97
CA LEU A 11 35.84 11.49 12.24
C LEU A 11 34.49 11.53 12.96
N TRP A 12 33.56 12.33 12.46
CA TRP A 12 32.16 12.27 12.89
C TRP A 12 31.50 11.05 12.25
N PRO A 13 30.92 10.12 13.01
CA PRO A 13 30.19 9.01 12.43
C PRO A 13 28.95 9.56 11.70
N ALA A 14 28.90 9.36 10.39
CA ALA A 14 27.69 9.65 9.61
C ALA A 14 26.59 8.64 10.07
N LEU A 15 25.58 9.14 10.77
CA LEU A 15 24.35 8.39 11.05
C LEU A 15 23.65 8.12 9.72
N SER A 16 23.84 6.92 9.19
CA SER A 16 23.08 6.42 8.05
C SER A 16 21.67 6.10 8.53
N PHE A 17 20.71 6.97 8.22
CA PHE A 17 19.30 6.60 8.37
C PHE A 17 18.98 5.56 7.30
N ALA A 18 18.72 4.32 7.72
CA ALA A 18 18.24 3.29 6.81
C ALA A 18 16.87 3.75 6.26
N THR A 19 16.80 3.95 4.95
CA THR A 19 15.52 4.25 4.29
C THR A 19 14.60 3.04 4.40
N LEU A 20 13.33 3.26 4.76
CA LEU A 20 12.32 2.20 4.78
C LEU A 20 12.21 1.61 3.37
N SER A 21 12.39 0.30 3.24
CA SER A 21 12.22 -0.40 1.97
C SER A 21 11.50 -1.73 2.19
N ALA A 22 10.70 -2.15 1.22
CA ALA A 22 9.95 -3.39 1.26
C ALA A 22 10.04 -4.14 -0.07
N ASP A 23 10.06 -5.46 0.00
CA ASP A 23 10.04 -6.37 -1.15
C ASP A 23 8.69 -7.08 -1.31
N MET A 24 7.79 -6.93 -0.34
CA MET A 24 6.43 -7.46 -0.38
C MET A 24 5.51 -6.64 0.52
N VAL A 25 4.24 -6.57 0.13
CA VAL A 25 3.14 -6.01 0.93
C VAL A 25 2.18 -7.12 1.32
N VAL A 26 1.75 -7.15 2.58
CA VAL A 26 0.72 -8.07 3.06
C VAL A 26 -0.45 -7.26 3.62
N VAL A 27 -1.64 -7.50 3.08
CA VAL A 27 -2.89 -6.93 3.59
C VAL A 27 -3.66 -8.02 4.31
N LYS A 28 -4.08 -7.76 5.55
CA LYS A 28 -4.97 -8.63 6.30
C LYS A 28 -6.28 -7.91 6.55
N LYS A 29 -7.33 -8.32 5.84
CA LYS A 29 -8.65 -7.66 5.84
C LYS A 29 -9.33 -7.76 7.20
N SER A 30 -9.23 -8.93 7.86
CA SER A 30 -9.82 -9.17 9.18
C SER A 30 -9.28 -8.27 10.29
N THR A 31 -8.05 -7.78 10.14
CA THR A 31 -7.42 -6.87 11.10
C THR A 31 -7.25 -5.45 10.56
N TYR A 32 -7.78 -5.16 9.37
CA TYR A 32 -7.66 -3.85 8.72
C TYR A 32 -6.21 -3.33 8.70
N SER A 33 -5.27 -4.19 8.38
CA SER A 33 -3.85 -3.86 8.39
C SER A 33 -3.18 -4.08 7.03
N LEU A 34 -2.24 -3.20 6.72
CA LEU A 34 -1.28 -3.33 5.63
C LEU A 34 0.11 -3.37 6.24
N THR A 35 0.88 -4.40 5.93
CA THR A 35 2.21 -4.64 6.48
C THR A 35 3.25 -4.61 5.36
N LEU A 36 4.31 -3.84 5.55
CA LEU A 36 5.51 -3.89 4.73
C LEU A 36 6.41 -5.03 5.22
N MET A 37 6.84 -5.86 4.27
CA MET A 37 7.77 -6.97 4.52
C MET A 37 9.09 -6.71 3.81
N LYS A 38 10.18 -7.09 4.44
CA LYS A 38 11.53 -7.09 3.87
C LYS A 38 12.26 -8.36 4.31
N ASP A 39 12.76 -9.14 3.36
CA ASP A 39 13.48 -10.39 3.63
C ASP A 39 12.68 -11.33 4.55
N GLY A 40 11.35 -11.43 4.33
CA GLY A 40 10.42 -12.25 5.10
C GLY A 40 10.09 -11.72 6.50
N LYS A 41 10.54 -10.53 6.88
CA LYS A 41 10.27 -9.90 8.18
C LYS A 41 9.36 -8.69 8.03
N GLU A 42 8.48 -8.48 9.01
CA GLU A 42 7.71 -7.25 9.12
C GLU A 42 8.64 -6.08 9.45
N VAL A 43 8.55 -5.00 8.64
CA VAL A 43 9.31 -3.77 8.88
C VAL A 43 8.42 -2.60 9.29
N LYS A 44 7.17 -2.58 8.84
CA LYS A 44 6.18 -1.57 9.25
C LYS A 44 4.76 -2.05 9.02
N ARG A 45 3.84 -1.60 9.85
CA ARG A 45 2.40 -1.89 9.74
C ARG A 45 1.59 -0.62 9.82
N TYR A 46 0.52 -0.56 9.00
CA TYR A 46 -0.41 0.55 8.91
C TYR A 46 -1.84 0.08 9.11
N TRP A 47 -2.68 0.99 9.58
CA TRP A 47 -4.12 0.81 9.62
C TRP A 47 -4.74 1.23 8.28
N ILE A 48 -5.70 0.46 7.78
CA ILE A 48 -6.38 0.71 6.51
C ILE A 48 -7.89 0.75 6.65
N ALA A 49 -8.58 1.38 5.69
CA ALA A 49 -10.02 1.22 5.49
C ALA A 49 -10.30 0.51 4.17
N LEU A 50 -11.39 -0.22 4.12
CA LEU A 50 -11.84 -1.02 2.98
C LEU A 50 -13.21 -0.52 2.48
N GLY A 51 -13.89 -1.31 1.66
CA GLY A 51 -15.30 -1.11 1.34
C GLY A 51 -16.24 -1.60 2.45
N PRO A 52 -17.53 -1.22 2.41
CA PRO A 52 -18.54 -1.65 3.39
C PRO A 52 -18.77 -3.16 3.44
N ALA A 53 -18.41 -3.92 2.40
CA ALA A 53 -18.50 -5.38 2.35
C ALA A 53 -17.08 -6.02 2.40
N PRO A 54 -16.31 -5.90 3.51
CA PRO A 54 -14.90 -6.28 3.54
C PRO A 54 -14.66 -7.80 3.49
N LYS A 55 -15.67 -8.61 3.84
CA LYS A 55 -15.52 -10.07 3.93
C LYS A 55 -15.64 -10.76 2.57
N GLY A 56 -14.73 -11.69 2.32
CA GLY A 56 -14.69 -12.51 1.12
C GLY A 56 -14.04 -11.82 -0.08
N HIS A 57 -13.69 -12.64 -1.05
CA HIS A 57 -13.03 -12.20 -2.28
C HIS A 57 -13.98 -11.37 -3.16
N LYS A 58 -13.43 -10.38 -3.88
CA LYS A 58 -14.13 -9.60 -4.91
C LYS A 58 -14.52 -10.51 -6.07
N GLN A 59 -15.81 -10.45 -6.46
CA GLN A 59 -16.36 -11.31 -7.52
C GLN A 59 -16.88 -10.54 -8.72
N ARG A 60 -17.39 -9.31 -8.49
CA ARG A 60 -18.00 -8.50 -9.55
C ARG A 60 -17.84 -7.00 -9.29
N GLU A 61 -18.00 -6.23 -10.32
CA GLU A 61 -18.08 -4.77 -10.21
C GLU A 61 -19.20 -4.36 -9.27
N GLY A 62 -18.94 -3.36 -8.43
CA GLY A 62 -19.93 -2.80 -7.49
C GLY A 62 -20.19 -3.64 -6.23
N ASP A 63 -19.54 -4.78 -6.01
CA ASP A 63 -19.72 -5.60 -4.80
C ASP A 63 -19.07 -5.03 -3.54
N GLN A 64 -18.33 -3.92 -3.67
CA GLN A 64 -17.65 -3.20 -2.59
C GLN A 64 -16.61 -4.05 -1.83
N ARG A 65 -16.18 -5.15 -2.42
CA ARG A 65 -15.18 -6.05 -1.85
C ARG A 65 -13.80 -5.74 -2.39
N THR A 66 -12.80 -5.93 -1.53
CA THR A 66 -11.38 -5.97 -1.92
C THR A 66 -11.03 -7.40 -2.32
N PRO A 67 -10.30 -7.62 -3.44
CA PRO A 67 -9.91 -8.96 -3.84
C PRO A 67 -9.00 -9.62 -2.81
N GLU A 68 -9.02 -10.95 -2.76
CA GLU A 68 -8.14 -11.78 -1.94
C GLU A 68 -7.25 -12.60 -2.87
N GLY A 69 -5.98 -12.80 -2.49
CA GLY A 69 -5.02 -13.54 -3.28
C GLY A 69 -3.69 -12.82 -3.47
N ARG A 70 -2.96 -13.24 -4.51
CA ARG A 70 -1.65 -12.67 -4.87
C ARG A 70 -1.79 -11.78 -6.10
N TYR A 71 -1.25 -10.56 -5.97
CA TYR A 71 -1.27 -9.54 -7.01
C TYR A 71 0.09 -8.84 -7.08
N THR A 72 0.17 -7.84 -7.94
CA THR A 72 1.34 -6.97 -8.09
C THR A 72 0.89 -5.51 -8.02
N LEU A 73 1.69 -4.70 -7.34
CA LEU A 73 1.58 -3.25 -7.34
C LEU A 73 2.31 -2.75 -8.58
N ASP A 74 1.60 -2.52 -9.70
CA ASP A 74 2.20 -2.39 -11.01
C ASP A 74 2.52 -0.95 -11.44
N TYR A 75 1.76 0.05 -10.95
CA TYR A 75 2.11 1.45 -11.19
C TYR A 75 1.65 2.38 -10.07
N LYS A 76 2.33 3.52 -9.97
CA LYS A 76 2.05 4.62 -9.06
C LYS A 76 1.41 5.79 -9.82
N LYS A 77 0.42 6.46 -9.22
CA LYS A 77 -0.31 7.58 -9.79
C LYS A 77 -0.33 8.76 -8.82
N THR A 78 0.31 9.87 -9.18
CA THR A 78 0.35 11.10 -8.38
C THR A 78 -0.91 11.96 -8.57
N ASN A 79 -1.50 11.97 -9.77
CA ASN A 79 -2.75 12.68 -10.05
C ASN A 79 -3.96 11.79 -9.75
N SER A 80 -4.38 11.76 -8.48
CA SER A 80 -5.51 10.98 -7.99
C SER A 80 -6.53 11.89 -7.29
N GLY A 81 -7.81 11.57 -7.40
CA GLY A 81 -8.87 12.19 -6.57
C GLY A 81 -8.76 11.86 -5.09
N PHE A 82 -7.83 10.97 -4.72
CA PHE A 82 -7.56 10.47 -3.38
C PHE A 82 -6.09 10.63 -3.01
N TYR A 83 -5.54 11.83 -3.14
CA TYR A 83 -4.14 12.17 -2.87
C TYR A 83 -3.17 11.53 -3.87
N LYS A 84 -2.73 10.32 -3.62
CA LYS A 84 -1.93 9.44 -4.48
C LYS A 84 -2.58 8.06 -4.56
N ALA A 85 -2.23 7.26 -5.55
CA ALA A 85 -2.74 5.91 -5.66
C ALA A 85 -1.68 4.95 -6.23
N ILE A 86 -1.70 3.72 -5.77
CA ILE A 86 -0.87 2.62 -6.25
C ILE A 86 -1.82 1.54 -6.77
N HIS A 87 -1.69 1.15 -8.01
CA HIS A 87 -2.59 0.18 -8.64
C HIS A 87 -2.24 -1.24 -8.25
N ILE A 88 -3.28 -2.04 -7.99
CA ILE A 88 -3.20 -3.49 -7.82
C ILE A 88 -3.67 -4.12 -9.13
N ASN A 89 -2.90 -5.00 -9.74
CA ASN A 89 -3.18 -5.62 -11.04
C ASN A 89 -4.36 -6.61 -11.01
N TYR A 90 -5.45 -6.21 -10.33
CA TYR A 90 -6.74 -6.89 -10.36
C TYR A 90 -7.59 -6.38 -11.55
N PRO A 91 -8.31 -7.25 -12.31
CA PRO A 91 -8.39 -8.70 -12.14
C PRO A 91 -7.20 -9.42 -12.80
N ASN A 92 -6.69 -10.48 -12.15
CA ASN A 92 -5.77 -11.41 -12.76
C ASN A 92 -6.52 -12.47 -13.60
N LEU A 93 -5.81 -13.40 -14.23
CA LEU A 93 -6.42 -14.42 -15.09
C LEU A 93 -7.43 -15.32 -14.34
N GLN A 94 -7.17 -15.64 -13.08
CA GLN A 94 -8.07 -16.44 -12.26
C GLN A 94 -9.35 -15.67 -11.90
N ASP A 95 -9.23 -14.37 -11.66
CA ASP A 95 -10.38 -13.51 -11.40
C ASP A 95 -11.27 -13.37 -12.63
N ILE A 96 -10.67 -13.21 -13.80
CA ILE A 96 -11.37 -13.16 -15.08
C ILE A 96 -12.10 -14.47 -15.35
N GLN A 97 -11.44 -15.60 -15.14
CA GLN A 97 -12.05 -16.92 -15.33
C GLN A 97 -13.27 -17.09 -14.40
N ARG A 98 -13.12 -16.81 -13.12
CA ARG A 98 -14.25 -16.88 -12.15
C ARG A 98 -15.41 -15.97 -12.55
N ALA A 99 -15.11 -14.75 -12.98
CA ALA A 99 -16.13 -13.79 -13.39
C ALA A 99 -16.88 -14.29 -14.64
N ASN A 100 -16.18 -14.89 -15.61
CA ASN A 100 -16.78 -15.51 -16.80
C ASN A 100 -17.68 -16.69 -16.44
N GLU A 101 -17.24 -17.56 -15.52
CA GLU A 101 -18.05 -18.70 -15.03
C GLU A 101 -19.33 -18.22 -14.32
N LEU A 102 -19.28 -17.08 -13.64
CA LEU A 102 -20.44 -16.46 -13.00
C LEU A 102 -21.28 -15.58 -13.92
N GLY A 103 -20.83 -15.33 -15.16
CA GLY A 103 -21.51 -14.45 -16.10
C GLY A 103 -21.53 -12.97 -15.66
N VAL A 104 -20.49 -12.50 -14.98
CA VAL A 104 -20.42 -11.14 -14.42
C VAL A 104 -19.16 -10.39 -14.89
N ASN A 105 -19.19 -9.05 -14.82
CA ASN A 105 -18.01 -8.23 -14.98
C ASN A 105 -17.21 -8.18 -13.65
N PRO A 106 -15.94 -8.59 -13.60
CA PRO A 106 -15.14 -8.55 -12.36
C PRO A 106 -14.90 -7.12 -11.87
N GLY A 107 -15.02 -6.12 -12.75
CA GLY A 107 -14.56 -4.77 -12.47
C GLY A 107 -13.05 -4.65 -12.54
N GLY A 108 -12.51 -3.61 -11.93
CA GLY A 108 -11.07 -3.31 -11.95
C GLY A 108 -10.75 -2.06 -11.16
N MET A 109 -9.59 -1.46 -11.46
CA MET A 109 -9.14 -0.20 -10.84
C MET A 109 -9.10 -0.26 -9.31
N ILE A 110 -8.68 -1.41 -8.78
CA ILE A 110 -8.45 -1.57 -7.35
C ILE A 110 -7.10 -0.93 -7.00
N MET A 111 -7.15 0.03 -6.08
CA MET A 111 -6.00 0.86 -5.70
C MET A 111 -5.74 0.78 -4.19
N ILE A 112 -4.49 0.99 -3.80
CA ILE A 112 -4.15 1.54 -2.49
C ILE A 112 -4.06 3.05 -2.67
N HIS A 113 -4.82 3.84 -1.88
CA HIS A 113 -4.89 5.30 -2.07
C HIS A 113 -5.03 6.06 -0.74
N GLY A 114 -4.79 7.35 -0.79
CA GLY A 114 -4.96 8.23 0.35
C GLY A 114 -6.41 8.68 0.59
N GLN A 115 -6.57 9.76 1.33
CA GLN A 115 -7.87 10.35 1.63
C GLN A 115 -8.38 11.18 0.45
N ARG A 116 -9.68 11.47 0.43
CA ARG A 116 -10.27 12.35 -0.57
C ARG A 116 -9.63 13.73 -0.52
N ASN A 117 -9.39 14.35 -1.68
CA ASN A 117 -8.69 15.64 -1.74
C ASN A 117 -9.41 16.78 -1.00
N ASN A 118 -10.73 16.67 -0.77
CA ASN A 118 -11.56 17.75 -0.22
C ASN A 118 -11.85 17.61 1.29
N VAL A 119 -11.23 16.65 1.98
CA VAL A 119 -11.54 16.36 3.41
C VAL A 119 -10.53 16.96 4.39
N GLY A 120 -9.56 17.73 3.91
CA GLY A 120 -8.50 18.30 4.76
C GLY A 120 -7.56 17.25 5.34
N ASN A 121 -6.92 17.58 6.46
CA ASN A 121 -5.93 16.70 7.12
C ASN A 121 -6.65 15.66 8.00
N VAL A 122 -6.95 14.50 7.43
CA VAL A 122 -7.52 13.36 8.18
C VAL A 122 -6.39 12.70 9.00
N ARG A 123 -6.57 12.67 10.33
CA ARG A 123 -5.59 12.07 11.27
C ARG A 123 -6.00 10.68 11.77
N VAL A 124 -7.25 10.33 11.59
CA VAL A 124 -7.82 9.04 11.96
C VAL A 124 -8.54 8.47 10.77
N GLN A 125 -8.25 7.22 10.45
CA GLN A 125 -8.90 6.54 9.34
C GLN A 125 -10.41 6.44 9.61
N PRO A 126 -11.27 6.96 8.71
CA PRO A 126 -12.71 6.80 8.86
C PRO A 126 -13.10 5.32 8.72
N SER A 127 -14.37 5.01 9.01
CA SER A 127 -14.95 3.68 8.76
C SER A 127 -14.78 3.26 7.30
N ASN A 128 -15.07 2.00 6.97
CA ASN A 128 -15.01 1.48 5.60
C ASN A 128 -15.88 2.31 4.64
N TRP A 129 -15.24 2.92 3.63
CA TRP A 129 -15.88 3.93 2.78
C TRP A 129 -15.54 3.81 1.30
N THR A 130 -14.65 2.87 0.93
CA THR A 130 -14.22 2.70 -0.46
C THR A 130 -15.18 1.79 -1.24
N ASN A 131 -15.03 1.73 -2.55
CA ASN A 131 -15.76 0.79 -3.40
C ASN A 131 -14.95 -0.50 -3.69
N GLY A 132 -14.12 -0.94 -2.73
CA GLY A 132 -13.25 -2.11 -2.86
C GLY A 132 -11.77 -1.80 -2.89
N CYS A 133 -11.38 -0.53 -2.99
CA CYS A 133 -9.99 -0.08 -2.82
C CYS A 133 -9.54 -0.18 -1.36
N ILE A 134 -8.25 -0.03 -1.13
CA ILE A 134 -7.61 0.03 0.17
C ILE A 134 -7.24 1.48 0.45
N ALA A 135 -7.84 2.11 1.47
CA ALA A 135 -7.54 3.49 1.83
C ALA A 135 -6.59 3.57 3.02
N MET A 136 -5.64 4.50 2.95
CA MET A 136 -4.66 4.82 4.00
C MET A 136 -4.75 6.30 4.39
N LEU A 137 -4.14 6.68 5.50
CA LEU A 137 -3.85 8.08 5.77
C LEU A 137 -2.78 8.57 4.80
N ASN A 138 -2.80 9.86 4.44
CA ASN A 138 -1.89 10.39 3.42
C ASN A 138 -0.41 10.23 3.81
N HIS A 139 -0.07 10.45 5.09
CA HIS A 139 1.32 10.28 5.56
C HIS A 139 1.77 8.81 5.55
N ASP A 140 0.86 7.86 5.87
CA ASP A 140 1.15 6.43 5.79
C ASP A 140 1.35 5.99 4.33
N LEU A 141 0.55 6.57 3.42
CA LEU A 141 0.71 6.30 1.99
C LEU A 141 2.02 6.87 1.43
N ASP A 142 2.49 8.01 1.93
CA ASP A 142 3.80 8.56 1.54
C ASP A 142 4.94 7.61 1.93
N GLU A 143 4.91 7.05 3.14
CA GLU A 143 5.90 6.07 3.57
C GLU A 143 5.83 4.77 2.74
N LEU A 144 4.63 4.24 2.47
CA LEU A 144 4.44 3.10 1.57
C LEU A 144 4.97 3.40 0.17
N TRP A 145 4.66 4.60 -0.35
CA TRP A 145 5.08 5.05 -1.67
C TRP A 145 6.59 5.04 -1.84
N ASP A 146 7.31 5.53 -0.84
CA ASP A 146 8.77 5.61 -0.88
C ASP A 146 9.43 4.23 -0.60
N ALA A 147 8.74 3.34 0.10
CA ALA A 147 9.26 2.04 0.51
C ALA A 147 9.20 0.95 -0.57
N ILE A 148 8.37 1.10 -1.60
CA ILE A 148 8.14 0.08 -2.64
C ILE A 148 8.44 0.60 -4.03
N GLU A 149 8.70 -0.32 -4.97
CA GLU A 149 8.81 -0.04 -6.40
C GLU A 149 7.65 -0.66 -7.19
N PRO A 150 7.31 -0.12 -8.39
CA PRO A 150 6.43 -0.81 -9.31
C PRO A 150 6.93 -2.23 -9.59
N GLY A 151 6.02 -3.22 -9.52
CA GLY A 151 6.36 -4.64 -9.58
C GLY A 151 6.40 -5.31 -8.20
N THR A 152 6.32 -4.57 -7.10
CA THR A 152 6.28 -5.15 -5.75
C THR A 152 5.07 -6.07 -5.59
N PRO A 153 5.27 -7.35 -5.17
CA PRO A 153 4.17 -8.27 -4.90
C PRO A 153 3.33 -7.82 -3.70
N ILE A 154 2.04 -8.10 -3.78
CA ILE A 154 1.08 -7.91 -2.69
C ILE A 154 0.27 -9.19 -2.47
N VAL A 155 0.12 -9.58 -1.21
CA VAL A 155 -0.77 -10.66 -0.76
C VAL A 155 -1.91 -10.05 0.03
N ILE A 156 -3.16 -10.36 -0.36
CA ILE A 156 -4.35 -9.89 0.32
C ILE A 156 -5.05 -11.10 0.94
N GLU A 157 -5.04 -11.13 2.26
CA GLU A 157 -5.61 -12.20 3.10
C GLU A 157 -6.99 -11.79 3.65
N PRO A 158 -7.85 -12.76 3.97
CA PRO A 158 -9.12 -12.54 4.68
C PRO A 158 -9.01 -11.76 5.98
#